data_fd97e9fbc380ceb0d0e1ad2ae07eef23
#
_entry.id   fd97e9fbc380ceb0d0e1ad2ae07eef23
#
_cell.length_a   1.000
_cell.length_b   1.000
_cell.length_c   1.000
_cell.angle_alpha   90.00
_cell.angle_beta   90.00
_cell.angle_gamma   90.00
#
_symmetry.space_group_name_H-M   'P 1'
#
loop_
_entity.id
_entity.type
_entity.pdbx_description
1 polymer ?
#
loop_
_entity_poly.entity_id
_entity_poly.type
_entity_poly.pdbx_seq_one_letter_code
_entity_poly.pdbx_strand_id
1 'polypeptide(L)'
;MGIKENVNAVGLVQKNVTFLLMDRTLIMILWFQIGSTEWVEQNLVNLGSKAVTYINVDCAVQGPGFFAAATPQLDDILVEVTKKVTDPDNSGSTLFDKWRTNNEGSPLIERLSDVFSDFSPFLHHAGVPSVDLYYGKAFPVYHTAFDSYDWIVKHGDPLFHRHVAGIFGCVHIGSRGSRNKVAGVWGLLALHLADDPILPFNYLSYAAQLQNHTQSLYKLIKGDVSLHPITSAIEELADVAKQVEDEIKKIKDEEAEGRVSDLKRRVLNDRLMFAERGFLDSDGIRGRQWFKHLVYGPASEGKLGFFPGVADAIYESKRQSVIQHEIWRVGRAIQRAASALKGELT
;
A
#
# COMPACT_ATOMS: atom_id res chain seq x y z
N MET A 1 24.09 -21.07 -1.12
CA MET A 1 25.16 -20.11 -1.43
C MET A 1 24.80 -19.30 -2.71
N GLY A 2 23.53 -18.97 -2.96
CA GLY A 2 23.06 -18.29 -4.16
C GLY A 2 22.11 -17.09 -3.90
N ILE A 3 21.75 -16.83 -2.64
CA ILE A 3 20.74 -15.81 -2.31
C ILE A 3 21.35 -14.42 -2.10
N LYS A 4 22.65 -14.33 -1.86
CA LYS A 4 23.34 -13.03 -1.65
C LYS A 4 23.61 -12.24 -2.93
N GLU A 5 23.61 -12.84 -4.08
CA GLU A 5 23.99 -12.16 -5.32
C GLU A 5 22.81 -11.46 -6.03
N ASN A 6 21.57 -11.88 -5.79
CA ASN A 6 20.40 -11.22 -6.41
C ASN A 6 19.90 -9.97 -5.68
N VAL A 7 20.27 -9.78 -4.42
CA VAL A 7 19.93 -8.57 -3.65
C VAL A 7 20.77 -7.36 -4.09
N ASN A 8 21.93 -7.58 -4.69
CA ASN A 8 22.82 -6.51 -5.14
C ASN A 8 22.48 -5.92 -6.52
N ALA A 9 21.59 -6.53 -7.28
CA ALA A 9 21.27 -6.07 -8.63
C ALA A 9 20.24 -4.92 -8.66
N VAL A 10 19.55 -4.65 -7.58
CA VAL A 10 18.56 -3.55 -7.45
C VAL A 10 19.10 -2.37 -6.62
N GLY A 11 20.30 -2.50 -6.08
CA GLY A 11 20.92 -1.50 -5.20
C GLY A 11 21.61 -0.32 -5.88
N LEU A 12 21.39 -0.06 -7.15
CA LEU A 12 22.14 0.97 -7.91
C LEU A 12 21.34 2.25 -8.18
N VAL A 13 20.36 2.58 -7.37
CA VAL A 13 19.81 3.92 -7.41
C VAL A 13 20.39 4.73 -6.25
N GLN A 14 21.00 5.84 -6.59
CA GLN A 14 21.81 6.74 -5.74
C GLN A 14 21.04 7.40 -4.58
N LYS A 15 19.89 6.89 -4.18
CA LYS A 15 19.11 7.37 -3.05
C LYS A 15 18.89 6.21 -2.08
N ASN A 16 18.98 6.47 -0.80
CA ASN A 16 18.84 5.53 0.31
C ASN A 16 17.43 4.89 0.38
N VAL A 17 16.96 4.33 -0.73
CA VAL A 17 15.69 3.64 -0.82
C VAL A 17 15.98 2.15 -0.83
N THR A 18 15.59 1.45 0.22
CA THR A 18 15.69 0.00 0.29
C THR A 18 14.39 -0.58 -0.22
N PHE A 19 14.44 -1.21 -1.39
CA PHE A 19 13.38 -2.06 -1.88
C PHE A 19 13.54 -3.44 -1.28
N LEU A 20 12.52 -3.91 -0.63
CA LEU A 20 12.44 -5.27 -0.14
C LEU A 20 11.59 -6.08 -1.11
N LEU A 21 12.28 -6.87 -1.91
CA LEU A 21 11.69 -7.92 -2.70
C LEU A 21 11.81 -9.21 -1.88
N MET A 22 10.74 -9.67 -1.32
CA MET A 22 10.69 -10.99 -0.72
C MET A 22 10.24 -11.99 -1.79
N ASP A 23 11.18 -12.83 -2.22
CA ASP A 23 10.87 -13.95 -3.09
C ASP A 23 10.23 -15.07 -2.24
N ARG A 24 9.03 -15.47 -2.65
CA ARG A 24 8.21 -16.49 -2.00
C ARG A 24 8.70 -17.92 -2.16
N THR A 25 9.83 -18.13 -2.77
CA THR A 25 10.33 -19.48 -3.00
C THR A 25 10.85 -20.08 -1.69
N LEU A 26 10.05 -20.82 -1.05
CA LEU A 26 10.33 -21.77 0.05
C LEU A 26 9.92 -21.35 1.47
N ILE A 27 8.73 -21.17 1.76
CA ILE A 27 8.14 -21.80 2.96
C ILE A 27 6.64 -21.68 2.77
N MET A 28 6.14 -22.53 1.92
CA MET A 28 4.72 -22.83 1.96
C MET A 28 4.42 -23.59 3.23
N ILE A 29 3.28 -23.21 3.77
CA ILE A 29 2.36 -24.08 4.47
C ILE A 29 2.44 -24.04 5.96
N LEU A 30 1.31 -23.68 6.46
CA LEU A 30 0.71 -23.95 7.74
C LEU A 30 0.88 -22.86 8.80
N TRP A 31 0.49 -21.74 8.65
CA TRP A 31 0.33 -20.62 9.62
C TRP A 31 0.86 -19.31 9.05
N PHE A 32 0.06 -18.74 8.13
CA PHE A 32 0.04 -17.32 7.79
C PHE A 32 1.30 -16.51 8.14
N GLN A 33 2.23 -16.39 7.15
CA GLN A 33 3.26 -15.36 7.13
C GLN A 33 4.26 -15.34 8.30
N ILE A 34 4.54 -16.47 8.92
CA ILE A 34 5.53 -16.55 9.99
C ILE A 34 6.87 -15.97 9.52
N GLY A 35 7.32 -16.34 8.31
CA GLY A 35 8.60 -15.90 7.78
C GLY A 35 8.69 -14.39 7.58
N SER A 36 7.69 -13.76 6.99
CA SER A 36 7.66 -12.30 6.81
C SER A 36 7.47 -11.57 8.13
N THR A 37 6.67 -12.10 9.04
CA THR A 37 6.48 -11.54 10.39
C THR A 37 7.78 -11.51 11.17
N GLU A 38 8.45 -12.67 11.33
CA GLU A 38 9.74 -12.79 12.02
C GLU A 38 10.81 -11.89 11.38
N TRP A 39 10.84 -11.84 10.04
CA TRP A 39 11.79 -11.01 9.35
C TRP A 39 11.54 -9.51 9.60
N VAL A 40 10.28 -9.06 9.56
CA VAL A 40 9.90 -7.66 9.85
C VAL A 40 10.26 -7.30 11.30
N GLU A 41 9.94 -8.15 12.27
CA GLU A 41 10.26 -7.94 13.67
C GLU A 41 11.77 -7.80 13.91
N GLN A 42 12.58 -8.65 13.28
CA GLN A 42 14.04 -8.58 13.36
C GLN A 42 14.63 -7.33 12.70
N ASN A 43 13.93 -6.77 11.70
CA ASN A 43 14.38 -5.61 10.93
C ASN A 43 13.62 -4.33 11.23
N LEU A 44 12.80 -4.29 12.27
CA LEU A 44 11.84 -3.22 12.56
C LEU A 44 12.49 -1.82 12.59
N VAL A 45 13.67 -1.67 13.19
CA VAL A 45 14.39 -0.39 13.26
C VAL A 45 14.80 0.10 11.86
N ASN A 46 15.29 -0.81 11.02
CA ASN A 46 15.67 -0.48 9.65
C ASN A 46 14.45 -0.14 8.78
N LEU A 47 13.39 -0.92 8.91
CA LEU A 47 12.14 -0.69 8.19
C LEU A 47 11.49 0.63 8.61
N GLY A 48 11.38 0.87 9.90
CA GLY A 48 10.83 2.10 10.44
C GLY A 48 11.56 3.34 9.93
N SER A 49 12.90 3.28 9.78
CA SER A 49 13.73 4.43 9.40
C SER A 49 13.99 4.58 7.90
N LYS A 50 13.83 3.54 7.08
CA LYS A 50 14.32 3.53 5.69
C LYS A 50 13.34 2.99 4.65
N ALA A 51 12.35 2.17 5.04
CA ALA A 51 11.45 1.57 4.08
C ALA A 51 10.46 2.60 3.56
N VAL A 52 10.43 2.79 2.26
CA VAL A 52 9.51 3.74 1.60
C VAL A 52 8.16 3.08 1.35
N THR A 53 8.17 1.92 0.73
CA THR A 53 6.95 1.18 0.34
C THR A 53 7.26 -0.30 0.26
N TYR A 54 6.30 -1.13 0.64
CA TYR A 54 6.30 -2.56 0.37
C TYR A 54 5.40 -2.86 -0.83
N ILE A 55 5.95 -3.49 -1.86
CA ILE A 55 5.21 -3.85 -3.07
C ILE A 55 4.99 -5.37 -3.06
N ASN A 56 3.77 -5.76 -2.75
CA ASN A 56 3.34 -7.15 -2.66
C ASN A 56 2.81 -7.65 -4.01
N VAL A 57 3.13 -8.89 -4.33
CA VAL A 57 2.53 -9.65 -5.41
C VAL A 57 2.42 -11.09 -4.94
N ASP A 58 1.37 -11.39 -4.22
CA ASP A 58 1.14 -12.71 -3.66
C ASP A 58 0.70 -13.69 -4.74
N CYS A 59 -0.49 -13.51 -5.25
CA CYS A 59 -1.06 -14.33 -6.30
C CYS A 59 -1.04 -13.55 -7.62
N ALA A 60 0.10 -13.53 -8.30
CA ALA A 60 0.33 -12.69 -9.47
C ALA A 60 -0.76 -12.83 -10.54
N VAL A 61 -1.20 -14.06 -10.82
CA VAL A 61 -2.24 -14.35 -11.81
C VAL A 61 -3.16 -15.46 -11.30
N GLN A 62 -4.43 -15.13 -11.17
CA GLN A 62 -5.49 -16.07 -10.75
C GLN A 62 -6.62 -16.20 -11.76
N GLY A 63 -6.77 -15.25 -12.68
CA GLY A 63 -7.84 -15.18 -13.64
C GLY A 63 -7.80 -13.85 -14.42
N PRO A 64 -8.83 -13.51 -15.16
CA PRO A 64 -8.88 -12.28 -15.95
C PRO A 64 -9.13 -11.05 -15.08
N GLY A 65 -8.53 -9.93 -15.48
CA GLY A 65 -8.72 -8.61 -14.87
C GLY A 65 -7.64 -8.23 -13.87
N PHE A 66 -7.27 -6.95 -13.90
CA PHE A 66 -6.32 -6.37 -12.97
C PHE A 66 -7.02 -5.89 -11.70
N PHE A 67 -6.43 -6.16 -10.56
CA PHE A 67 -6.87 -5.73 -9.25
C PHE A 67 -5.68 -5.19 -8.44
N ALA A 68 -5.96 -4.25 -7.58
CA ALA A 68 -4.98 -3.68 -6.69
C ALA A 68 -5.59 -3.29 -5.35
N ALA A 69 -4.83 -3.48 -4.30
CA ALA A 69 -5.09 -2.93 -2.98
C ALA A 69 -3.90 -2.08 -2.55
N ALA A 70 -4.15 -0.94 -1.90
CA ALA A 70 -3.08 -0.04 -1.51
C ALA A 70 -3.44 0.80 -0.29
N THR A 71 -2.41 1.33 0.39
CA THR A 71 -2.57 2.46 1.29
C THR A 71 -2.84 3.73 0.47
N PRO A 72 -3.74 4.64 0.92
CA PRO A 72 -4.34 5.67 0.06
C PRO A 72 -3.37 6.67 -0.58
N GLN A 73 -2.22 6.93 0.04
CA GLN A 73 -1.22 7.84 -0.53
C GLN A 73 -0.56 7.30 -1.81
N LEU A 74 -0.75 6.02 -2.13
CA LEU A 74 -0.24 5.37 -3.34
C LEU A 74 -1.27 5.32 -4.48
N ASP A 75 -2.50 5.76 -4.27
CA ASP A 75 -3.58 5.65 -5.24
C ASP A 75 -3.24 6.32 -6.57
N ASP A 76 -2.75 7.56 -6.54
CA ASP A 76 -2.47 8.34 -7.73
C ASP A 76 -1.35 7.72 -8.58
N ILE A 77 -0.24 7.34 -7.94
CA ILE A 77 0.86 6.72 -8.70
C ILE A 77 0.46 5.37 -9.27
N LEU A 78 -0.37 4.60 -8.55
CA LEU A 78 -0.89 3.33 -9.04
C LEU A 78 -1.75 3.53 -10.30
N VAL A 79 -2.65 4.52 -10.29
CA VAL A 79 -3.44 4.90 -11.47
C VAL A 79 -2.54 5.35 -12.60
N GLU A 80 -1.55 6.20 -12.34
CA GLU A 80 -0.63 6.72 -13.36
C GLU A 80 0.20 5.62 -14.05
N VAL A 81 0.72 4.66 -13.30
CA VAL A 81 1.50 3.56 -13.90
C VAL A 81 0.63 2.62 -14.72
N THR A 82 -0.63 2.37 -14.32
CA THR A 82 -1.55 1.53 -15.10
C THR A 82 -1.95 2.16 -16.44
N LYS A 83 -1.96 3.49 -16.55
CA LYS A 83 -2.16 4.21 -17.83
C LYS A 83 -0.98 4.03 -18.81
N LYS A 84 0.20 3.72 -18.30
CA LYS A 84 1.43 3.55 -19.12
C LYS A 84 1.65 2.10 -19.56
N VAL A 85 0.91 1.15 -19.00
CA VAL A 85 1.01 -0.27 -19.30
C VAL A 85 -0.08 -0.67 -20.30
N THR A 86 0.33 -1.32 -21.39
CA THR A 86 -0.60 -1.86 -22.38
C THR A 86 -1.35 -3.05 -21.81
N ASP A 87 -2.65 -3.14 -22.08
CA ASP A 87 -3.44 -4.32 -21.74
C ASP A 87 -2.86 -5.56 -22.43
N PRO A 88 -2.49 -6.62 -21.69
CA PRO A 88 -1.92 -7.83 -22.28
C PRO A 88 -2.86 -8.55 -23.24
N ASP A 89 -4.17 -8.33 -23.14
CA ASP A 89 -5.20 -8.93 -24.01
C ASP A 89 -5.55 -8.04 -25.21
N ASN A 90 -5.29 -6.73 -25.14
CA ASN A 90 -5.65 -5.77 -26.18
C ASN A 90 -4.59 -4.69 -26.32
N SER A 91 -3.75 -4.82 -27.35
CA SER A 91 -2.67 -3.85 -27.63
C SER A 91 -3.15 -2.42 -27.97
N GLY A 92 -4.43 -2.23 -28.20
CA GLY A 92 -5.04 -0.92 -28.50
C GLY A 92 -5.57 -0.17 -27.26
N SER A 93 -5.46 -0.75 -26.07
CA SER A 93 -5.92 -0.18 -24.80
C SER A 93 -4.85 -0.27 -23.72
N THR A 94 -5.03 0.55 -22.67
CA THR A 94 -4.18 0.49 -21.49
C THR A 94 -4.77 -0.45 -20.43
N LEU A 95 -3.94 -0.90 -19.51
CA LEU A 95 -4.40 -1.65 -18.35
C LEU A 95 -5.42 -0.86 -17.52
N PHE A 96 -5.25 0.47 -17.42
CA PHE A 96 -6.18 1.38 -16.79
C PHE A 96 -7.57 1.34 -17.44
N ASP A 97 -7.64 1.36 -18.79
CA ASP A 97 -8.92 1.30 -19.51
C ASP A 97 -9.66 0.00 -19.22
N LYS A 98 -8.94 -1.12 -19.22
CA LYS A 98 -9.49 -2.43 -18.85
C LYS A 98 -9.96 -2.47 -17.39
N TRP A 99 -9.12 -1.99 -16.48
CA TRP A 99 -9.43 -1.94 -15.04
C TRP A 99 -10.69 -1.12 -14.77
N ARG A 100 -10.78 0.08 -15.37
CA ARG A 100 -11.96 0.94 -15.28
C ARG A 100 -13.23 0.28 -15.83
N THR A 101 -13.13 -0.38 -16.99
CA THR A 101 -14.27 -1.07 -17.62
C THR A 101 -14.78 -2.22 -16.75
N ASN A 102 -13.88 -2.96 -16.11
CA ASN A 102 -14.25 -4.07 -15.25
C ASN A 102 -14.85 -3.62 -13.89
N ASN A 103 -14.73 -2.34 -13.54
CA ASN A 103 -15.18 -1.78 -12.26
C ASN A 103 -16.14 -0.59 -12.45
N GLU A 104 -17.16 -0.76 -13.25
CA GLU A 104 -18.29 0.19 -13.41
C GLU A 104 -17.85 1.64 -13.78
N GLY A 105 -16.75 1.78 -14.49
CA GLY A 105 -16.30 3.08 -15.00
C GLY A 105 -15.25 3.80 -14.15
N SER A 106 -14.85 3.24 -13.00
CA SER A 106 -13.77 3.78 -12.16
C SER A 106 -12.82 2.68 -11.71
N PRO A 107 -11.52 2.94 -11.60
CA PRO A 107 -10.60 1.98 -10.99
C PRO A 107 -10.98 1.79 -9.50
N LEU A 108 -11.08 0.55 -9.07
CA LEU A 108 -11.34 0.21 -7.67
C LEU A 108 -10.01 -0.18 -7.01
N ILE A 109 -9.56 0.61 -6.06
CA ILE A 109 -8.40 0.29 -5.22
C ILE A 109 -8.92 -0.18 -3.86
N GLU A 110 -8.71 -1.46 -3.57
CA GLU A 110 -9.10 -2.05 -2.29
C GLU A 110 -8.14 -1.57 -1.18
N ARG A 111 -8.53 -1.74 0.08
CA ARG A 111 -7.71 -1.35 1.24
C ARG A 111 -7.13 -2.57 1.93
N LEU A 112 -5.86 -2.45 2.35
CA LEU A 112 -5.07 -3.50 2.95
C LEU A 112 -5.44 -3.68 4.44
N SER A 113 -6.57 -4.29 4.69
CA SER A 113 -7.12 -4.44 6.04
C SER A 113 -7.09 -5.87 6.57
N ASP A 114 -6.85 -6.86 5.71
CA ASP A 114 -6.76 -8.26 6.11
C ASP A 114 -5.32 -8.68 6.46
N VAL A 115 -5.15 -9.96 6.76
CA VAL A 115 -3.86 -10.55 7.15
C VAL A 115 -3.45 -11.68 6.21
N PHE A 116 -4.04 -11.76 5.04
CA PHE A 116 -3.89 -12.93 4.18
C PHE A 116 -2.65 -12.87 3.27
N SER A 117 -1.80 -11.86 3.40
CA SER A 117 -0.57 -11.74 2.60
C SER A 117 0.55 -11.00 3.33
N ASP A 118 1.77 -11.09 2.79
CA ASP A 118 3.00 -10.60 3.42
C ASP A 118 3.06 -9.07 3.62
N PHE A 119 2.13 -8.30 3.04
CA PHE A 119 2.01 -6.87 3.35
C PHE A 119 1.62 -6.61 4.82
N SER A 120 0.97 -7.57 5.48
CA SER A 120 0.42 -7.38 6.83
C SER A 120 1.48 -6.98 7.86
N PRO A 121 2.61 -7.68 8.05
CA PRO A 121 3.63 -7.25 8.99
C PRO A 121 4.29 -5.92 8.60
N PHE A 122 4.42 -5.61 7.32
CA PHE A 122 4.98 -4.33 6.88
C PHE A 122 4.05 -3.16 7.20
N LEU A 123 2.76 -3.27 6.87
CA LEU A 123 1.79 -2.21 7.12
C LEU A 123 1.34 -2.17 8.57
N HIS A 124 0.79 -3.29 9.08
CA HIS A 124 0.06 -3.30 10.34
C HIS A 124 0.97 -3.27 11.56
N HIS A 125 2.24 -3.70 11.42
CA HIS A 125 3.21 -3.70 12.51
C HIS A 125 4.29 -2.62 12.34
N ALA A 126 4.85 -2.47 11.15
CA ALA A 126 5.95 -1.55 10.88
C ALA A 126 5.51 -0.19 10.30
N GLY A 127 4.25 0.00 9.88
CA GLY A 127 3.74 1.24 9.29
C GLY A 127 4.39 1.61 7.97
N VAL A 128 4.75 0.62 7.16
CA VAL A 128 5.30 0.83 5.83
C VAL A 128 4.16 0.93 4.84
N PRO A 129 4.05 2.02 4.05
CA PRO A 129 3.08 2.11 2.96
C PRO A 129 3.16 0.87 2.09
N SER A 130 2.02 0.30 1.75
CA SER A 130 2.00 -0.99 1.06
C SER A 130 1.02 -0.99 -0.10
N VAL A 131 1.34 -1.79 -1.12
CA VAL A 131 0.47 -2.08 -2.25
C VAL A 131 0.48 -3.58 -2.52
N ASP A 132 -0.67 -4.14 -2.86
CA ASP A 132 -0.80 -5.53 -3.33
C ASP A 132 -1.40 -5.54 -4.73
N LEU A 133 -0.75 -6.25 -5.64
CA LEU A 133 -1.08 -6.31 -7.05
C LEU A 133 -1.37 -7.74 -7.48
N TYR A 134 -2.49 -7.95 -8.17
CA TYR A 134 -2.84 -9.27 -8.70
C TYR A 134 -3.69 -9.17 -9.97
N TYR A 135 -3.64 -10.22 -10.79
CA TYR A 135 -4.44 -10.34 -12.00
C TYR A 135 -5.41 -11.51 -11.85
N GLY A 136 -6.73 -11.20 -11.85
CA GLY A 136 -7.82 -12.15 -11.60
C GLY A 136 -8.22 -12.28 -10.14
N LYS A 137 -9.53 -12.24 -9.88
CA LYS A 137 -10.11 -12.21 -8.53
C LYS A 137 -10.62 -13.56 -8.02
N ALA A 138 -10.96 -14.46 -8.91
CA ALA A 138 -11.54 -15.75 -8.56
C ALA A 138 -10.71 -16.90 -9.13
N PHE A 139 -10.16 -17.71 -8.25
CA PHE A 139 -9.41 -18.90 -8.61
C PHE A 139 -10.02 -20.11 -7.89
N PRO A 140 -10.91 -20.87 -8.54
CA PRO A 140 -11.75 -21.85 -7.85
C PRO A 140 -10.99 -23.05 -7.28
N VAL A 141 -9.74 -23.25 -7.68
CA VAL A 141 -8.88 -24.35 -7.20
C VAL A 141 -7.79 -23.89 -6.23
N TYR A 142 -7.80 -22.59 -5.85
CA TYR A 142 -6.84 -22.01 -4.90
C TYR A 142 -6.79 -22.81 -3.60
N HIS A 143 -5.58 -23.13 -3.13
CA HIS A 143 -5.32 -23.96 -1.94
C HIS A 143 -5.88 -25.40 -2.01
N THR A 144 -6.11 -25.92 -3.19
CA THR A 144 -6.51 -27.32 -3.38
C THR A 144 -5.44 -28.12 -4.14
N ALA A 145 -5.55 -29.46 -4.11
CA ALA A 145 -4.68 -30.34 -4.91
C ALA A 145 -4.90 -30.20 -6.42
N PHE A 146 -5.96 -29.53 -6.84
CA PHE A 146 -6.24 -29.26 -8.26
C PHE A 146 -5.55 -27.99 -8.77
N ASP A 147 -4.93 -27.19 -7.91
CA ASP A 147 -4.12 -26.04 -8.31
C ASP A 147 -2.83 -26.54 -8.99
N SER A 148 -2.91 -26.77 -10.27
CA SER A 148 -1.87 -27.39 -11.07
C SER A 148 -1.76 -26.75 -12.46
N TYR A 149 -0.59 -26.90 -13.07
CA TYR A 149 -0.36 -26.49 -14.46
C TYR A 149 -1.40 -27.07 -15.43
N ASP A 150 -1.73 -28.35 -15.27
CA ASP A 150 -2.72 -29.03 -16.14
C ASP A 150 -4.11 -28.41 -16.01
N TRP A 151 -4.50 -28.01 -14.83
CA TRP A 151 -5.77 -27.33 -14.62
C TRP A 151 -5.79 -25.96 -15.30
N ILE A 152 -4.72 -25.16 -15.15
CA ILE A 152 -4.61 -23.84 -15.80
C ILE A 152 -4.67 -23.98 -17.32
N VAL A 153 -3.98 -24.95 -17.90
CA VAL A 153 -3.97 -25.16 -19.36
C VAL A 153 -5.33 -25.64 -19.89
N LYS A 154 -6.05 -26.45 -19.11
CA LYS A 154 -7.33 -27.02 -19.55
C LYS A 154 -8.56 -26.16 -19.28
N HIS A 155 -8.53 -25.41 -18.19
CA HIS A 155 -9.71 -24.71 -17.66
C HIS A 155 -9.48 -23.21 -17.45
N GLY A 156 -8.24 -22.76 -17.35
CA GLY A 156 -7.85 -21.36 -17.28
C GLY A 156 -7.48 -20.80 -18.66
N ASP A 157 -6.87 -19.64 -18.71
CA ASP A 157 -6.26 -19.09 -19.92
C ASP A 157 -4.82 -19.62 -20.04
N PRO A 158 -4.47 -20.41 -21.06
CA PRO A 158 -3.12 -20.92 -21.28
C PRO A 158 -2.08 -19.80 -21.51
N LEU A 159 -2.54 -18.56 -21.68
CA LEU A 159 -1.72 -17.37 -21.90
C LEU A 159 -1.51 -16.54 -20.64
N PHE A 160 -1.88 -16.99 -19.45
CA PHE A 160 -1.68 -16.29 -18.16
C PHE A 160 -0.23 -15.86 -17.94
N HIS A 161 0.74 -16.60 -18.42
CA HIS A 161 2.15 -16.21 -18.38
C HIS A 161 2.44 -14.88 -19.10
N ARG A 162 1.64 -14.48 -20.10
CA ARG A 162 1.74 -13.15 -20.72
C ARG A 162 1.35 -12.05 -19.73
N HIS A 163 0.31 -12.30 -18.94
CA HIS A 163 -0.19 -11.34 -17.96
C HIS A 163 0.87 -11.09 -16.88
N VAL A 164 1.51 -12.17 -16.40
CA VAL A 164 2.66 -12.04 -15.47
C VAL A 164 3.78 -11.23 -16.11
N ALA A 165 4.20 -11.57 -17.32
CA ALA A 165 5.28 -10.86 -18.02
C ALA A 165 4.93 -9.41 -18.35
N GLY A 166 3.66 -9.12 -18.70
CA GLY A 166 3.19 -7.78 -19.06
C GLY A 166 2.97 -6.87 -17.85
N ILE A 167 2.55 -7.43 -16.71
CA ILE A 167 2.14 -6.65 -15.53
C ILE A 167 3.24 -6.59 -14.48
N PHE A 168 3.99 -7.68 -14.32
CA PHE A 168 5.01 -7.81 -13.27
C PHE A 168 6.44 -7.92 -13.84
N GLY A 169 6.60 -8.11 -15.15
CA GLY A 169 7.90 -8.32 -15.77
C GLY A 169 8.79 -7.09 -15.71
N CYS A 170 10.03 -7.30 -15.29
CA CYS A 170 11.09 -6.31 -15.48
C CYS A 170 11.51 -6.27 -16.94
N VAL A 171 11.67 -5.07 -17.48
CA VAL A 171 12.20 -4.87 -18.83
C VAL A 171 13.62 -5.41 -18.89
N HIS A 172 13.85 -6.38 -19.75
CA HIS A 172 15.21 -6.74 -20.13
C HIS A 172 15.73 -5.69 -21.11
N ILE A 173 16.44 -4.69 -20.59
CA ILE A 173 17.15 -3.70 -21.40
C ILE A 173 18.35 -4.40 -22.00
N GLY A 174 18.15 -5.02 -23.17
CA GLY A 174 19.31 -5.65 -23.82
C GLY A 174 19.04 -6.54 -25.03
N SER A 175 18.12 -6.21 -25.93
CA SER A 175 18.18 -6.75 -27.28
C SER A 175 17.81 -5.71 -28.31
N ARG A 176 18.76 -5.47 -29.24
CA ARG A 176 18.58 -4.62 -30.42
C ARG A 176 17.43 -5.18 -31.28
N GLY A 177 16.24 -4.62 -31.17
CA GLY A 177 15.18 -4.97 -32.10
C GLY A 177 13.73 -4.84 -31.64
N SER A 178 13.43 -4.57 -30.37
CA SER A 178 12.05 -4.31 -29.96
C SER A 178 11.99 -3.11 -29.03
N ARG A 179 11.59 -1.96 -29.59
CA ARG A 179 11.56 -0.66 -28.90
C ARG A 179 10.36 -0.47 -27.97
N ASN A 180 9.55 -1.48 -27.71
CA ASN A 180 8.31 -1.36 -26.95
C ASN A 180 8.12 -2.51 -25.96
N LYS A 181 9.08 -2.74 -25.07
CA LYS A 181 8.82 -3.54 -23.87
C LYS A 181 8.60 -2.60 -22.70
N VAL A 182 7.36 -2.32 -22.44
CA VAL A 182 6.93 -1.51 -21.30
C VAL A 182 7.21 -2.32 -20.03
N ALA A 183 7.87 -1.69 -19.07
CA ALA A 183 7.93 -2.24 -17.71
C ALA A 183 6.51 -2.44 -17.21
N GLY A 184 6.21 -3.57 -16.59
CA GLY A 184 4.90 -3.81 -16.00
C GLY A 184 4.61 -2.85 -14.85
N VAL A 185 3.38 -2.84 -14.37
CA VAL A 185 2.92 -1.96 -13.27
C VAL A 185 3.89 -2.02 -12.09
N TRP A 186 4.30 -3.21 -11.71
CA TRP A 186 5.22 -3.43 -10.61
C TRP A 186 6.58 -2.74 -10.82
N GLY A 187 7.19 -2.94 -12.00
CA GLY A 187 8.48 -2.32 -12.32
C GLY A 187 8.42 -0.81 -12.45
N LEU A 188 7.34 -0.26 -13.03
CA LEU A 188 7.15 1.19 -13.13
C LEU A 188 6.90 1.81 -11.75
N LEU A 189 6.08 1.16 -10.93
CA LEU A 189 5.82 1.63 -9.56
C LEU A 189 7.12 1.65 -8.75
N ALA A 190 7.90 0.56 -8.81
CA ALA A 190 9.20 0.48 -8.16
C ALA A 190 10.16 1.57 -8.66
N LEU A 191 10.20 1.82 -9.97
CA LEU A 191 11.05 2.85 -10.57
C LEU A 191 10.67 4.25 -10.09
N HIS A 192 9.38 4.61 -10.13
CA HIS A 192 8.92 5.91 -9.64
C HIS A 192 9.22 6.11 -8.15
N LEU A 193 8.98 5.10 -7.31
CA LEU A 193 9.27 5.17 -5.88
C LEU A 193 10.77 5.27 -5.57
N ALA A 194 11.63 4.76 -6.46
CA ALA A 194 13.09 4.79 -6.28
C ALA A 194 13.77 6.01 -6.88
N ASP A 195 13.31 6.47 -8.05
CA ASP A 195 14.07 7.39 -8.89
C ASP A 195 13.46 8.80 -8.97
N ASP A 196 12.16 8.95 -8.71
CA ASP A 196 11.55 10.28 -8.71
C ASP A 196 12.21 11.16 -7.62
N PRO A 197 12.55 12.42 -7.93
CA PRO A 197 13.18 13.34 -6.98
C PRO A 197 12.40 13.53 -5.68
N ILE A 198 11.06 13.49 -5.79
CA ILE A 198 10.12 13.60 -4.68
C ILE A 198 9.20 12.36 -4.74
N LEU A 199 8.99 11.72 -3.60
CA LEU A 199 8.11 10.56 -3.49
C LEU A 199 6.70 10.90 -3.99
N PRO A 200 6.11 10.10 -4.86
CA PRO A 200 4.79 10.35 -5.43
C PRO A 200 3.65 9.97 -4.48
N PHE A 201 3.72 10.43 -3.24
CA PHE A 201 2.72 10.17 -2.22
C PHE A 201 1.71 11.31 -2.13
N ASN A 202 0.41 10.97 -2.17
CA ASN A 202 -0.68 11.92 -2.04
C ASN A 202 -1.45 11.70 -0.72
N TYR A 203 -1.21 12.54 0.27
CA TYR A 203 -1.90 12.49 1.56
C TYR A 203 -3.28 13.19 1.54
N LEU A 204 -3.64 13.95 0.48
CA LEU A 204 -5.02 14.40 0.29
C LEU A 204 -5.95 13.22 -0.04
N SER A 205 -5.49 12.27 -0.87
CA SER A 205 -6.19 11.02 -1.11
C SER A 205 -6.40 10.24 0.19
N TYR A 206 -5.38 10.25 1.07
CA TYR A 206 -5.50 9.62 2.39
C TYR A 206 -6.57 10.29 3.26
N ALA A 207 -6.55 11.61 3.37
CA ALA A 207 -7.53 12.37 4.14
C ALA A 207 -8.96 12.15 3.60
N ALA A 208 -9.16 12.17 2.29
CA ALA A 208 -10.45 11.89 1.66
C ALA A 208 -10.94 10.47 1.97
N GLN A 209 -10.05 9.47 1.96
CA GLN A 209 -10.40 8.10 2.33
C GLN A 209 -10.81 7.98 3.80
N LEU A 210 -10.09 8.65 4.70
CA LEU A 210 -10.44 8.70 6.12
C LEU A 210 -11.80 9.36 6.37
N GLN A 211 -12.18 10.39 5.59
CA GLN A 211 -13.51 10.99 5.63
C GLN A 211 -14.59 9.97 5.24
N ASN A 212 -14.38 9.21 4.18
CA ASN A 212 -15.30 8.14 3.73
C ASN A 212 -15.45 7.05 4.81
N HIS A 213 -14.36 6.66 5.44
CA HIS A 213 -14.38 5.71 6.55
C HIS A 213 -15.15 6.24 7.75
N THR A 214 -14.96 7.50 8.09
CA THR A 214 -15.65 8.17 9.20
C THR A 214 -17.16 8.28 8.94
N GLN A 215 -17.58 8.57 7.70
CA GLN A 215 -18.99 8.58 7.32
C GLN A 215 -19.62 7.18 7.42
N SER A 216 -18.88 6.14 7.05
CA SER A 216 -19.32 4.75 7.19
C SER A 216 -19.43 4.34 8.66
N LEU A 217 -18.47 4.77 9.49
CA LEU A 217 -18.47 4.52 10.92
C LEU A 217 -19.65 5.22 11.62
N TYR A 218 -19.98 6.45 11.21
CA TYR A 218 -21.10 7.22 11.77
C TYR A 218 -22.44 6.45 11.69
N LYS A 219 -22.65 5.69 10.63
CA LYS A 219 -23.88 4.89 10.44
C LYS A 219 -24.00 3.72 11.44
N LEU A 220 -22.92 3.34 12.08
CA LEU A 220 -22.86 2.19 13.01
C LEU A 220 -22.89 2.62 14.47
N ILE A 221 -22.50 3.86 14.77
CA ILE A 221 -22.45 4.38 16.12
C ILE A 221 -23.86 4.61 16.64
N LYS A 222 -24.13 4.10 17.85
CA LYS A 222 -25.37 4.31 18.59
C LYS A 222 -25.04 5.00 19.91
N GLY A 223 -25.94 5.91 20.33
CA GLY A 223 -25.80 6.62 21.62
C GLY A 223 -24.97 7.91 21.51
N ASP A 224 -24.54 8.41 22.64
CA ASP A 224 -23.83 9.70 22.77
C ASP A 224 -22.32 9.48 22.69
N VAL A 225 -21.83 9.23 21.48
CA VAL A 225 -20.42 9.04 21.15
C VAL A 225 -20.00 10.06 20.09
N SER A 226 -18.96 10.82 20.36
CA SER A 226 -18.47 11.88 19.48
C SER A 226 -17.36 11.39 18.54
N LEU A 227 -17.52 11.64 17.24
CA LEU A 227 -16.48 11.42 16.23
C LEU A 227 -15.54 12.63 16.06
N HIS A 228 -15.76 13.72 16.83
CA HIS A 228 -14.97 14.94 16.72
C HIS A 228 -13.45 14.72 16.78
N PRO A 229 -12.90 13.83 17.64
CA PRO A 229 -11.45 13.57 17.65
C PRO A 229 -10.91 13.06 16.30
N ILE A 230 -11.69 12.26 15.56
CA ILE A 230 -11.30 11.78 14.24
C ILE A 230 -11.49 12.88 13.20
N THR A 231 -12.65 13.53 13.15
CA THR A 231 -12.96 14.53 12.12
C THR A 231 -12.02 15.72 12.17
N SER A 232 -11.74 16.25 13.37
CA SER A 232 -10.78 17.35 13.56
C SER A 232 -9.36 16.97 13.14
N ALA A 233 -8.92 15.74 13.46
CA ALA A 233 -7.60 15.26 13.06
C ALA A 233 -7.49 15.04 11.53
N ILE A 234 -8.58 14.64 10.87
CA ILE A 234 -8.64 14.53 9.41
C ILE A 234 -8.56 15.91 8.74
N GLU A 235 -9.25 16.91 9.28
CA GLU A 235 -9.17 18.28 8.78
C GLU A 235 -7.73 18.80 8.87
N GLU A 236 -7.07 18.61 10.02
CA GLU A 236 -5.66 18.96 10.20
C GLU A 236 -4.75 18.24 9.19
N LEU A 237 -4.93 16.93 8.99
CA LEU A 237 -4.16 16.15 8.01
C LEU A 237 -4.38 16.68 6.59
N ALA A 238 -5.61 17.02 6.22
CA ALA A 238 -5.93 17.56 4.90
C ALA A 238 -5.28 18.92 4.66
N ASP A 239 -5.30 19.82 5.66
CA ASP A 239 -4.67 21.13 5.58
C ASP A 239 -3.15 21.01 5.42
N VAL A 240 -2.52 20.13 6.21
CA VAL A 240 -1.07 19.87 6.10
C VAL A 240 -0.73 19.23 4.76
N ALA A 241 -1.52 18.26 4.29
CA ALA A 241 -1.31 17.62 3.00
C ALA A 241 -1.36 18.63 1.85
N LYS A 242 -2.29 19.60 1.90
CA LYS A 242 -2.37 20.68 0.93
C LYS A 242 -1.13 21.59 0.96
N GLN A 243 -0.64 21.95 2.15
CA GLN A 243 0.60 22.72 2.29
C GLN A 243 1.79 21.98 1.68
N VAL A 244 1.87 20.66 1.88
CA VAL A 244 2.92 19.81 1.30
C VAL A 244 2.81 19.75 -0.23
N GLU A 245 1.61 19.66 -0.80
CA GLU A 245 1.45 19.74 -2.25
C GLU A 245 1.93 21.07 -2.84
N ASP A 246 1.65 22.18 -2.15
CA ASP A 246 2.13 23.50 -2.56
C ASP A 246 3.66 23.63 -2.41
N GLU A 247 4.23 23.00 -1.38
CA GLU A 247 5.70 22.90 -1.23
C GLU A 247 6.33 22.06 -2.36
N ILE A 248 5.72 20.93 -2.74
CA ILE A 248 6.16 20.10 -3.88
C ILE A 248 6.18 20.89 -5.17
N LYS A 249 5.13 21.69 -5.44
CA LYS A 249 5.06 22.55 -6.63
C LYS A 249 6.21 23.56 -6.64
N LYS A 250 6.44 24.25 -5.51
CA LYS A 250 7.56 25.21 -5.37
C LYS A 250 8.91 24.55 -5.63
N ILE A 251 9.14 23.35 -5.07
CA ILE A 251 10.40 22.63 -5.27
C ILE A 251 10.58 22.28 -6.75
N LYS A 252 9.54 21.85 -7.44
CA LYS A 252 9.58 21.55 -8.87
C LYS A 252 9.89 22.80 -9.72
N ASP A 253 9.30 23.94 -9.37
CA ASP A 253 9.57 25.21 -10.05
C ASP A 253 11.03 25.66 -9.80
N GLU A 254 11.50 25.61 -8.55
CA GLU A 254 12.90 25.91 -8.19
C GLU A 254 13.90 24.94 -8.86
N GLU A 255 13.52 23.69 -9.07
CA GLU A 255 14.33 22.66 -9.74
C GLU A 255 14.51 22.99 -11.23
N ALA A 256 13.44 23.43 -11.89
CA ALA A 256 13.50 23.90 -13.28
C ALA A 256 14.48 25.09 -13.47
N GLU A 257 14.71 25.86 -12.40
CA GLU A 257 15.65 26.98 -12.36
C GLU A 257 17.04 26.62 -11.80
N GLY A 258 17.29 25.33 -11.48
CA GLY A 258 18.57 24.85 -10.95
C GLY A 258 18.89 25.27 -9.52
N ARG A 259 17.89 25.69 -8.74
CA ARG A 259 18.05 26.27 -7.38
C ARG A 259 17.75 25.31 -6.22
N VAL A 260 17.32 24.07 -6.49
CA VAL A 260 16.92 23.13 -5.42
C VAL A 260 18.12 22.43 -4.81
N SER A 261 18.20 22.42 -3.48
CA SER A 261 19.18 21.61 -2.76
C SER A 261 18.67 20.17 -2.53
N ASP A 262 19.59 19.20 -2.60
CA ASP A 262 19.30 17.80 -2.29
C ASP A 262 18.75 17.63 -0.86
N LEU A 263 19.18 18.49 0.08
CA LEU A 263 18.70 18.47 1.45
C LEU A 263 17.19 18.79 1.54
N LYS A 264 16.70 19.78 0.79
CA LYS A 264 15.26 20.09 0.74
C LYS A 264 14.44 18.91 0.30
N ARG A 265 14.86 18.26 -0.81
CA ARG A 265 14.18 17.06 -1.33
C ARG A 265 14.18 15.94 -0.31
N ARG A 266 15.32 15.70 0.32
CA ARG A 266 15.45 14.64 1.33
C ARG A 266 14.54 14.87 2.52
N VAL A 267 14.52 16.07 3.10
CA VAL A 267 13.66 16.42 4.23
C VAL A 267 12.19 16.21 3.87
N LEU A 268 11.76 16.64 2.68
CA LEU A 268 10.41 16.43 2.23
C LEU A 268 10.07 14.93 2.05
N ASN A 269 10.98 14.16 1.43
CA ASN A 269 10.78 12.72 1.25
C ASN A 269 10.72 11.97 2.59
N ASP A 270 11.54 12.37 3.56
CA ASP A 270 11.50 11.80 4.92
C ASP A 270 10.12 12.07 5.58
N ARG A 271 9.59 13.29 5.47
CA ARG A 271 8.25 13.66 5.98
C ARG A 271 7.16 12.82 5.31
N LEU A 272 7.18 12.69 3.99
CA LEU A 272 6.24 11.88 3.23
C LEU A 272 6.32 10.39 3.63
N MET A 273 7.53 9.87 3.81
CA MET A 273 7.76 8.49 4.21
C MET A 273 7.29 8.22 5.65
N PHE A 274 7.57 9.14 6.59
CA PHE A 274 7.30 8.92 8.01
C PHE A 274 5.83 9.13 8.40
N ALA A 275 5.03 9.81 7.60
CA ALA A 275 3.65 10.09 7.94
C ALA A 275 2.81 8.81 8.17
N GLU A 276 3.06 7.73 7.40
CA GLU A 276 2.36 6.44 7.62
C GLU A 276 2.65 5.86 9.02
N ARG A 277 3.87 6.05 9.55
CA ARG A 277 4.23 5.57 10.90
C ARG A 277 3.45 6.29 11.98
N GLY A 278 2.95 7.49 11.72
CA GLY A 278 2.08 8.23 12.64
C GLY A 278 0.80 7.49 13.00
N PHE A 279 0.31 6.62 12.12
CA PHE A 279 -0.88 5.81 12.39
C PHE A 279 -0.62 4.62 13.32
N LEU A 280 0.63 4.31 13.65
CA LEU A 280 0.98 3.26 14.59
C LEU A 280 0.73 3.72 16.03
N ASP A 281 0.40 2.77 16.89
CA ASP A 281 0.24 2.97 18.33
C ASP A 281 0.98 1.87 19.07
N SER A 282 1.78 2.22 20.08
CA SER A 282 2.61 1.27 20.83
C SER A 282 1.79 0.17 21.50
N ASP A 283 0.59 0.50 21.98
CA ASP A 283 -0.31 -0.44 22.64
C ASP A 283 -1.03 -1.35 21.64
N GLY A 284 -1.03 -0.99 20.36
CA GLY A 284 -1.67 -1.73 19.29
C GLY A 284 -3.19 -1.75 19.39
N ILE A 285 -3.81 -2.61 18.59
CA ILE A 285 -5.26 -2.84 18.65
C ILE A 285 -5.61 -3.61 19.91
N ARG A 286 -6.62 -3.17 20.63
CA ARG A 286 -7.09 -3.83 21.84
C ARG A 286 -7.37 -5.32 21.63
N GLY A 287 -6.77 -6.17 22.45
CA GLY A 287 -6.89 -7.63 22.34
C GLY A 287 -6.02 -8.26 21.24
N ARG A 288 -5.36 -7.44 20.41
CA ARG A 288 -4.48 -7.86 19.32
C ARG A 288 -3.30 -6.90 19.19
N GLN A 289 -2.54 -6.75 20.26
CA GLN A 289 -1.49 -5.72 20.44
C GLN A 289 -0.34 -5.80 19.44
N TRP A 290 -0.19 -6.92 18.75
CA TRP A 290 0.79 -7.07 17.69
C TRP A 290 0.47 -6.17 16.49
N PHE A 291 -0.82 -5.95 16.18
CA PHE A 291 -1.26 -5.01 15.15
C PHE A 291 -1.21 -3.59 15.71
N LYS A 292 -0.28 -2.80 15.19
CA LYS A 292 -0.01 -1.44 15.67
C LYS A 292 -0.77 -0.36 14.93
N HIS A 293 -1.15 -0.62 13.68
CA HIS A 293 -1.78 0.36 12.81
C HIS A 293 -3.26 0.56 13.16
N LEU A 294 -3.65 1.77 13.60
CA LEU A 294 -5.00 2.03 14.09
C LEU A 294 -6.03 2.34 13.00
N VAL A 295 -5.58 2.65 11.77
CA VAL A 295 -6.48 2.92 10.64
C VAL A 295 -6.81 1.66 9.88
N TYR A 296 -5.80 0.88 9.49
CA TYR A 296 -5.96 -0.38 8.76
C TYR A 296 -5.49 -1.56 9.62
N GLY A 297 -6.24 -2.64 9.55
CA GLY A 297 -5.92 -3.84 10.29
C GLY A 297 -7.12 -4.77 10.40
N PRO A 298 -6.90 -6.04 10.78
CA PRO A 298 -7.98 -7.01 10.87
C PRO A 298 -8.94 -6.63 11.97
N ALA A 299 -10.24 -6.61 11.67
CA ALA A 299 -11.30 -6.55 12.67
C ALA A 299 -11.61 -7.97 13.18
N SER A 300 -12.03 -8.11 14.46
CA SER A 300 -12.33 -9.42 15.05
C SER A 300 -13.41 -10.19 14.30
N GLU A 301 -14.38 -9.48 13.71
CA GLU A 301 -15.52 -10.06 13.02
C GLU A 301 -15.50 -9.83 11.48
N GLY A 302 -14.41 -9.29 10.94
CA GLY A 302 -14.22 -9.10 9.50
C GLY A 302 -15.18 -8.14 8.81
N LYS A 303 -15.92 -7.31 9.56
CA LYS A 303 -17.01 -6.49 9.01
C LYS A 303 -16.57 -5.10 8.55
N LEU A 304 -15.50 -4.53 9.13
CA LEU A 304 -14.94 -3.25 8.74
C LEU A 304 -13.42 -3.38 8.63
N GLY A 305 -12.89 -3.10 7.45
CA GLY A 305 -11.47 -3.09 7.18
C GLY A 305 -10.74 -1.81 7.62
N PHE A 306 -11.37 -0.96 8.43
CA PHE A 306 -10.80 0.30 8.91
C PHE A 306 -11.22 0.59 10.35
N PHE A 307 -10.38 1.33 11.07
CA PHE A 307 -10.53 1.65 12.50
C PHE A 307 -10.85 0.41 13.34
N PRO A 308 -10.03 -0.65 13.25
CA PRO A 308 -10.37 -1.96 13.79
C PRO A 308 -10.68 -1.95 15.29
N GLY A 309 -9.98 -1.15 16.10
CA GLY A 309 -10.26 -1.02 17.53
C GLY A 309 -11.62 -0.40 17.82
N VAL A 310 -12.05 0.58 17.03
CA VAL A 310 -13.38 1.19 17.15
C VAL A 310 -14.45 0.22 16.69
N ALA A 311 -14.22 -0.46 15.55
CA ALA A 311 -15.12 -1.47 15.01
C ALA A 311 -15.38 -2.59 16.03
N ASP A 312 -14.33 -3.14 16.62
CA ASP A 312 -14.44 -4.17 17.65
C ASP A 312 -15.24 -3.68 18.86
N ALA A 313 -14.96 -2.46 19.34
CA ALA A 313 -15.68 -1.91 20.49
C ALA A 313 -17.18 -1.74 20.20
N ILE A 314 -17.56 -1.40 18.97
CA ILE A 314 -18.97 -1.29 18.55
C ILE A 314 -19.62 -2.68 18.45
N TYR A 315 -19.00 -3.61 17.75
CA TYR A 315 -19.58 -4.95 17.51
C TYR A 315 -19.67 -5.78 18.79
N GLU A 316 -18.69 -5.66 19.69
CA GLU A 316 -18.73 -6.29 21.00
C GLU A 316 -19.69 -5.60 22.00
N SER A 317 -20.44 -4.59 21.55
CA SER A 317 -21.38 -3.83 22.38
C SER A 317 -20.74 -3.30 23.67
N LYS A 318 -19.49 -2.83 23.56
CA LYS A 318 -18.78 -2.25 24.71
C LYS A 318 -19.46 -0.98 25.22
N ARG A 319 -19.12 -0.58 26.44
CA ARG A 319 -19.58 0.70 27.01
C ARG A 319 -19.17 1.87 26.11
N GLN A 320 -20.00 2.88 26.01
CA GLN A 320 -19.74 4.08 25.20
C GLN A 320 -18.39 4.72 25.50
N SER A 321 -17.95 4.72 26.77
CA SER A 321 -16.62 5.21 27.15
C SER A 321 -15.46 4.45 26.50
N VAL A 322 -15.62 3.16 26.24
CA VAL A 322 -14.61 2.34 25.54
C VAL A 322 -14.58 2.71 24.06
N ILE A 323 -15.75 2.83 23.42
CA ILE A 323 -15.87 3.26 22.02
C ILE A 323 -15.25 4.65 21.86
N GLN A 324 -15.59 5.59 22.76
CA GLN A 324 -15.05 6.94 22.74
C GLN A 324 -13.52 6.96 22.93
N HIS A 325 -12.98 6.11 23.77
CA HIS A 325 -11.53 5.97 23.97
C HIS A 325 -10.83 5.49 22.69
N GLU A 326 -11.37 4.47 22.00
CA GLU A 326 -10.79 4.00 20.74
C GLU A 326 -10.88 5.06 19.64
N ILE A 327 -11.98 5.83 19.57
CA ILE A 327 -12.11 6.99 18.67
C ILE A 327 -11.03 8.04 18.96
N TRP A 328 -10.77 8.33 20.24
CA TRP A 328 -9.71 9.25 20.62
C TRP A 328 -8.32 8.74 20.22
N ARG A 329 -8.04 7.45 20.38
CA ARG A 329 -6.77 6.82 19.95
C ARG A 329 -6.55 6.97 18.46
N VAL A 330 -7.57 6.70 17.64
CA VAL A 330 -7.53 6.90 16.19
C VAL A 330 -7.27 8.36 15.84
N GLY A 331 -8.00 9.30 16.46
CA GLY A 331 -7.78 10.73 16.26
C GLY A 331 -6.33 11.13 16.55
N ARG A 332 -5.77 10.66 17.67
CA ARG A 332 -4.36 10.89 18.02
C ARG A 332 -3.37 10.29 17.01
N ALA A 333 -3.67 9.13 16.46
CA ALA A 333 -2.84 8.52 15.43
C ALA A 333 -2.84 9.36 14.14
N ILE A 334 -4.01 9.85 13.72
CA ILE A 334 -4.12 10.75 12.56
C ILE A 334 -3.36 12.06 12.80
N GLN A 335 -3.44 12.64 14.01
CA GLN A 335 -2.67 13.83 14.37
C GLN A 335 -1.15 13.59 14.30
N ARG A 336 -0.66 12.45 14.80
CA ARG A 336 0.76 12.11 14.66
C ARG A 336 1.19 12.00 13.19
N ALA A 337 0.34 11.45 12.33
CA ALA A 337 0.62 11.40 10.89
C ALA A 337 0.68 12.81 10.28
N ALA A 338 -0.24 13.72 10.67
CA ALA A 338 -0.22 15.11 10.26
C ALA A 338 1.04 15.84 10.76
N SER A 339 1.42 15.65 12.03
CA SER A 339 2.64 16.24 12.60
C SER A 339 3.90 15.74 11.89
N ALA A 340 4.01 14.43 11.61
CA ALA A 340 5.12 13.88 10.86
C ALA A 340 5.20 14.46 9.44
N LEU A 341 4.04 14.59 8.77
CA LEU A 341 3.95 15.18 7.44
C LEU A 341 4.32 16.67 7.45
N LYS A 342 4.06 17.40 8.54
CA LYS A 342 4.46 18.79 8.75
C LYS A 342 5.95 18.93 9.07
N GLY A 343 6.59 17.86 9.52
CA GLY A 343 8.00 17.84 9.94
C GLY A 343 8.21 18.17 11.43
N GLU A 344 7.17 18.02 12.23
CA GLU A 344 7.25 18.14 13.69
C GLU A 344 7.70 16.79 14.28
N LEU A 345 8.56 16.83 15.28
CA LEU A 345 8.94 15.64 16.04
C LEU A 345 7.74 15.18 16.88
N THR A 346 7.33 13.94 16.70
CA THR A 346 6.20 13.33 17.42
C THR A 346 6.69 12.35 18.48
#